data_643cc56b48152311df1529281d25687f
#
_entry.id   643cc56b48152311df1529281d25687f
#
_cell.length_a   1.000
_cell.length_b   1.000
_cell.length_c   1.000
_cell.angle_alpha   90.00
_cell.angle_beta   90.00
_cell.angle_gamma   90.00
#
_symmetry.space_group_name_H-M   'P 1'
#
loop_
_entity.id
_entity.type
_entity.pdbx_description
1 polymer ?
#
loop_
_entity_poly.entity_id
_entity_poly.type
_entity_poly.pdbx_seq_one_letter_code
_entity_poly.pdbx_strand_id
1 'polypeptide(L)'
;ASRMTDEILVSLAKEYMQKMGIKETQYIIARHKDQKHPHVHIVFNRVDNNRRTISDKNDCYRNVKVCKELKEKYGLYFGKGKDRVRTHRLKGNDKTKYEIYHAVKYSLSKSNNWKLFISELSRQGIKTEFKYRGKSNVIQGLSLTKDGITFKASGIDRNFSYSKLDKQLGENNNQY
;
A
#
# COMPACT_ATOMS: atom_id res chain seq x y z
N ALA A 1 -2.68 27.17 9.23
CA ALA A 1 -3.42 25.93 8.92
C ALA A 1 -4.90 26.29 8.89
N SER A 2 -5.53 26.33 7.69
CA SER A 2 -6.96 26.55 7.55
C SER A 2 -7.69 25.44 8.35
N ARG A 3 -8.55 25.87 9.26
CA ARG A 3 -9.39 24.94 10.01
C ARG A 3 -10.27 24.18 9.01
N MET A 4 -10.15 22.87 8.97
CA MET A 4 -11.01 21.98 8.19
C MET A 4 -12.42 22.05 8.79
N THR A 5 -13.30 22.90 8.22
CA THR A 5 -14.70 23.03 8.65
C THR A 5 -15.54 21.89 8.10
N ASP A 6 -16.74 21.73 8.61
CA ASP A 6 -17.68 20.69 8.16
C ASP A 6 -18.08 20.91 6.69
N GLU A 7 -18.27 22.17 6.30
CA GLU A 7 -18.59 22.54 4.91
C GLU A 7 -17.48 22.14 3.94
N ILE A 8 -16.21 22.36 4.33
CA ILE A 8 -15.04 21.96 3.53
C ILE A 8 -14.97 20.43 3.41
N LEU A 9 -15.20 19.71 4.49
CA LEU A 9 -15.22 18.25 4.48
C LEU A 9 -16.33 17.69 3.60
N VAL A 10 -17.53 18.25 3.68
CA VAL A 10 -18.66 17.86 2.82
C VAL A 10 -18.39 18.18 1.36
N SER A 11 -17.86 19.35 1.05
CA SER A 11 -17.50 19.76 -0.31
C SER A 11 -16.44 18.82 -0.90
N LEU A 12 -15.39 18.50 -0.13
CA LEU A 12 -14.34 17.59 -0.52
C LEU A 12 -14.86 16.15 -0.74
N ALA A 13 -15.76 15.69 0.13
CA ALA A 13 -16.39 14.37 0.00
C ALA A 13 -17.26 14.29 -1.28
N LYS A 14 -18.03 15.33 -1.59
CA LYS A 14 -18.84 15.39 -2.83
C LYS A 14 -17.96 15.41 -4.07
N GLU A 15 -16.88 16.20 -4.08
CA GLU A 15 -15.94 16.20 -5.20
C GLU A 15 -15.22 14.85 -5.37
N TYR A 16 -14.85 14.21 -4.26
CA TYR A 16 -14.31 12.86 -4.28
C TYR A 16 -15.28 11.86 -4.92
N MET A 17 -16.55 11.87 -4.49
CA MET A 17 -17.59 11.00 -5.07
C MET A 17 -17.71 11.23 -6.58
N GLN A 18 -17.79 12.49 -7.02
CA GLN A 18 -17.89 12.83 -8.43
C GLN A 18 -16.71 12.30 -9.25
N LYS A 19 -15.46 12.48 -8.76
CA LYS A 19 -14.24 12.00 -9.41
C LYS A 19 -14.14 10.46 -9.42
N MET A 20 -14.68 9.80 -8.41
CA MET A 20 -14.77 8.34 -8.33
C MET A 20 -15.90 7.76 -9.19
N GLY A 21 -16.74 8.60 -9.81
CA GLY A 21 -17.88 8.15 -10.60
C GLY A 21 -19.09 7.72 -9.76
N ILE A 22 -19.14 8.09 -8.49
CA ILE A 22 -20.27 7.86 -7.59
C ILE A 22 -21.25 9.00 -7.81
N LYS A 23 -22.24 8.76 -8.70
CA LYS A 23 -23.21 9.75 -9.15
C LYS A 23 -24.61 9.19 -9.12
N GLU A 24 -25.61 10.06 -9.09
CA GLU A 24 -27.05 9.72 -9.19
C GLU A 24 -27.44 8.57 -8.23
N THR A 25 -26.94 8.60 -6.99
CA THR A 25 -27.20 7.60 -5.98
C THR A 25 -27.47 8.20 -4.61
N GLN A 26 -28.13 7.47 -3.75
CA GLN A 26 -28.33 7.84 -2.36
C GLN A 26 -27.01 7.69 -1.59
N TYR A 27 -26.70 8.66 -0.73
CA TYR A 27 -25.50 8.63 0.08
C TYR A 27 -25.66 9.35 1.42
N ILE A 28 -24.80 9.01 2.34
CA ILE A 28 -24.64 9.68 3.63
C ILE A 28 -23.17 10.06 3.80
N ILE A 29 -22.90 11.27 4.25
CA ILE A 29 -21.57 11.71 4.66
C ILE A 29 -21.62 11.92 6.18
N ALA A 30 -20.89 11.10 6.92
CA ALA A 30 -20.83 11.16 8.36
C ALA A 30 -19.45 11.65 8.81
N ARG A 31 -19.40 12.73 9.60
CA ARG A 31 -18.17 13.18 10.25
C ARG A 31 -17.90 12.34 11.49
N HIS A 32 -16.67 11.83 11.60
CA HIS A 32 -16.19 11.14 12.78
C HIS A 32 -15.26 12.03 13.62
N LYS A 33 -15.36 11.89 14.95
CA LYS A 33 -14.55 12.66 15.92
C LYS A 33 -13.68 11.75 16.80
N ASP A 34 -13.55 10.48 16.44
CA ASP A 34 -12.81 9.44 17.17
C ASP A 34 -11.29 9.51 16.96
N GLN A 35 -10.82 10.27 15.96
CA GLN A 35 -9.43 10.43 15.65
C GLN A 35 -8.95 11.89 15.75
N LYS A 36 -7.64 12.07 15.92
CA LYS A 36 -7.03 13.41 15.98
C LYS A 36 -7.11 14.17 14.64
N HIS A 37 -7.28 13.46 13.55
CA HIS A 37 -7.38 14.06 12.22
C HIS A 37 -8.84 14.11 11.77
N PRO A 38 -9.32 15.27 11.29
CA PRO A 38 -10.66 15.38 10.74
C PRO A 38 -10.84 14.39 9.58
N HIS A 39 -11.89 13.58 9.64
CA HIS A 39 -12.24 12.66 8.57
C HIS A 39 -13.76 12.46 8.49
N VAL A 40 -14.19 11.98 7.32
CA VAL A 40 -15.58 11.63 7.05
C VAL A 40 -15.67 10.25 6.45
N HIS A 41 -16.77 9.58 6.76
CA HIS A 41 -17.17 8.35 6.06
C HIS A 41 -18.24 8.68 5.03
N ILE A 42 -18.11 8.08 3.86
CA ILE A 42 -19.09 8.16 2.78
C ILE A 42 -19.69 6.77 2.65
N VAL A 43 -21.00 6.68 2.90
CA VAL A 43 -21.78 5.46 2.66
C VAL A 43 -22.71 5.76 1.50
N PHE A 44 -22.72 4.93 0.48
CA PHE A 44 -23.54 5.14 -0.71
C PHE A 44 -24.14 3.84 -1.24
N ASN A 45 -25.30 3.94 -1.91
CA ASN A 45 -25.88 2.82 -2.59
C ASN A 45 -25.10 2.56 -3.90
N ARG A 46 -24.65 1.32 -4.09
CA ARG A 46 -23.93 0.93 -5.32
C ARG A 46 -24.81 0.81 -6.55
N VAL A 47 -26.12 0.86 -6.40
CA VAL A 47 -27.07 0.94 -7.51
C VAL A 47 -27.51 2.40 -7.63
N ASP A 48 -27.33 3.00 -8.81
CA ASP A 48 -27.76 4.36 -9.07
C ASP A 48 -29.29 4.46 -9.26
N ASN A 49 -29.82 5.67 -9.34
CA ASN A 49 -31.25 5.92 -9.52
C ASN A 49 -31.78 5.42 -10.88
N ASN A 50 -30.89 5.09 -11.82
CA ASN A 50 -31.19 4.51 -13.12
C ASN A 50 -31.03 2.98 -13.13
N ARG A 51 -30.95 2.32 -11.96
CA ARG A 51 -30.78 0.89 -11.77
C ARG A 51 -29.47 0.31 -12.34
N ARG A 52 -28.42 1.14 -12.49
CA ARG A 52 -27.10 0.73 -12.96
C ARG A 52 -26.17 0.55 -11.79
N THR A 53 -25.33 -0.46 -11.83
CA THR A 53 -24.30 -0.66 -10.81
C THR A 53 -23.14 0.31 -10.99
N ILE A 54 -22.82 1.05 -9.95
CA ILE A 54 -21.62 1.90 -9.90
C ILE A 54 -20.40 0.99 -9.89
N SER A 55 -19.53 1.16 -10.89
CA SER A 55 -18.38 0.28 -11.10
C SER A 55 -17.29 0.48 -10.03
N ASP A 56 -16.84 -0.63 -9.45
CA ASP A 56 -15.67 -0.73 -8.56
C ASP A 56 -14.39 -1.11 -9.31
N LYS A 57 -14.45 -1.24 -10.63
CA LYS A 57 -13.28 -1.61 -11.45
C LYS A 57 -12.13 -0.64 -11.20
N ASN A 58 -10.99 -1.19 -10.75
CA ASN A 58 -9.78 -0.43 -10.43
C ASN A 58 -10.00 0.69 -9.39
N ASP A 59 -10.98 0.57 -8.50
CA ASP A 59 -11.33 1.59 -7.51
C ASP A 59 -10.15 1.98 -6.63
N CYS A 60 -9.33 1.02 -6.17
CA CYS A 60 -8.12 1.29 -5.40
C CYS A 60 -7.15 2.21 -6.14
N TYR A 61 -6.94 2.01 -7.44
CA TYR A 61 -6.05 2.87 -8.24
C TYR A 61 -6.65 4.25 -8.50
N ARG A 62 -7.96 4.29 -8.83
CA ARG A 62 -8.70 5.56 -9.00
C ARG A 62 -8.69 6.36 -7.71
N ASN A 63 -8.95 5.72 -6.56
CA ASN A 63 -8.91 6.34 -5.25
C ASN A 63 -7.57 7.02 -4.97
N VAL A 64 -6.44 6.31 -5.19
CA VAL A 64 -5.10 6.89 -4.99
C VAL A 64 -4.90 8.14 -5.84
N LYS A 65 -5.30 8.09 -7.12
CA LYS A 65 -5.21 9.22 -8.06
C LYS A 65 -6.09 10.39 -7.59
N VAL A 66 -7.36 10.14 -7.31
CA VAL A 66 -8.33 11.15 -6.87
C VAL A 66 -7.90 11.80 -5.55
N CYS A 67 -7.46 10.99 -4.57
CA CYS A 67 -6.97 11.51 -3.29
C CYS A 67 -5.73 12.39 -3.47
N LYS A 68 -4.82 12.06 -4.41
CA LYS A 68 -3.66 12.89 -4.72
C LYS A 68 -4.08 14.24 -5.32
N GLU A 69 -4.94 14.23 -6.33
CA GLU A 69 -5.47 15.44 -6.97
C GLU A 69 -6.18 16.36 -5.96
N LEU A 70 -7.03 15.79 -5.10
CA LEU A 70 -7.74 16.58 -4.09
C LEU A 70 -6.77 17.17 -3.04
N LYS A 71 -5.77 16.42 -2.62
CA LYS A 71 -4.73 16.93 -1.71
C LYS A 71 -3.96 18.09 -2.32
N GLU A 72 -3.58 17.98 -3.57
CA GLU A 72 -2.89 19.06 -4.30
C GLU A 72 -3.81 20.29 -4.43
N LYS A 73 -5.07 20.09 -4.85
CA LYS A 73 -6.03 21.18 -5.04
C LYS A 73 -6.34 21.95 -3.75
N TYR A 74 -6.50 21.24 -2.63
CA TYR A 74 -6.87 21.83 -1.34
C TYR A 74 -5.67 22.13 -0.43
N GLY A 75 -4.45 21.98 -0.91
CA GLY A 75 -3.23 22.21 -0.12
C GLY A 75 -3.12 21.31 1.10
N LEU A 76 -3.64 20.08 1.01
CA LEU A 76 -3.67 19.15 2.14
C LEU A 76 -2.33 18.41 2.30
N TYR A 77 -2.03 18.06 3.54
CA TYR A 77 -0.81 17.37 3.88
C TYR A 77 -0.72 15.98 3.25
N PHE A 78 0.43 15.68 2.64
CA PHE A 78 0.78 14.33 2.21
C PHE A 78 1.48 13.58 3.36
N GLY A 79 0.98 12.42 3.72
CA GLY A 79 1.63 11.56 4.70
C GLY A 79 3.09 11.27 4.31
N LYS A 80 3.98 11.18 5.32
CA LYS A 80 5.43 11.03 5.12
C LYS A 80 5.87 9.66 4.57
N GLY A 81 4.93 8.81 4.16
CA GLY A 81 5.21 7.48 3.63
C GLY A 81 5.67 6.48 4.70
N LYS A 82 6.13 5.30 4.24
CA LYS A 82 6.52 4.19 5.12
C LYS A 82 7.80 4.46 5.92
N ASP A 83 8.69 5.30 5.43
CA ASP A 83 10.01 5.54 6.06
C ASP A 83 9.93 6.30 7.39
N ARG A 84 8.82 6.97 7.66
CA ARG A 84 8.62 7.78 8.89
C ARG A 84 7.50 7.27 9.78
N VAL A 85 7.14 6.00 9.64
CA VAL A 85 6.18 5.36 10.55
C VAL A 85 6.83 5.13 11.91
N ARG A 86 6.09 5.44 12.98
CA ARG A 86 6.52 5.16 14.36
C ARG A 86 6.39 3.66 14.64
N THR A 87 7.38 2.89 14.22
CA THR A 87 7.37 1.41 14.27
C THR A 87 7.22 0.87 15.69
N HIS A 88 7.68 1.62 16.73
CA HIS A 88 7.51 1.26 18.13
C HIS A 88 6.04 1.22 18.60
N ARG A 89 5.11 1.82 17.85
CA ARG A 89 3.67 1.79 18.14
C ARG A 89 2.92 0.70 17.40
N LEU A 90 3.57 0.04 16.46
CA LEU A 90 2.97 -1.04 15.70
C LEU A 90 2.95 -2.32 16.54
N LYS A 91 1.91 -3.14 16.36
CA LYS A 91 1.71 -4.42 17.05
C LYS A 91 1.41 -5.51 16.02
N GLY A 92 1.68 -6.78 16.42
CA GLY A 92 1.34 -7.94 15.62
C GLY A 92 1.93 -7.89 14.20
N ASN A 93 1.14 -8.30 13.22
CA ASN A 93 1.56 -8.44 11.83
C ASN A 93 2.10 -7.15 11.21
N ASP A 94 1.57 -5.99 11.60
CA ASP A 94 2.04 -4.71 11.07
C ASP A 94 3.45 -4.40 11.55
N LYS A 95 3.78 -4.71 12.81
CA LYS A 95 5.13 -4.56 13.35
C LYS A 95 6.11 -5.40 12.54
N THR A 96 5.86 -6.70 12.42
CA THR A 96 6.71 -7.62 11.66
C THR A 96 6.85 -7.20 10.20
N LYS A 97 5.75 -6.76 9.57
CA LYS A 97 5.78 -6.26 8.19
C LYS A 97 6.71 -5.06 8.01
N TYR A 98 6.71 -4.10 8.95
CA TYR A 98 7.61 -2.95 8.90
C TYR A 98 9.05 -3.29 9.23
N GLU A 99 9.28 -4.24 10.12
CA GLU A 99 10.63 -4.76 10.40
C GLU A 99 11.23 -5.39 9.14
N ILE A 100 10.45 -6.22 8.43
CA ILE A 100 10.89 -6.79 7.14
C ILE A 100 11.12 -5.68 6.10
N TYR A 101 10.26 -4.66 6.04
CA TYR A 101 10.44 -3.53 5.13
C TYR A 101 11.80 -2.82 5.34
N HIS A 102 12.15 -2.50 6.57
CA HIS A 102 13.42 -1.85 6.88
C HIS A 102 14.62 -2.77 6.64
N ALA A 103 14.49 -4.04 6.99
CA ALA A 103 15.53 -5.04 6.75
C ALA A 103 15.82 -5.23 5.25
N VAL A 104 14.78 -5.30 4.41
CA VAL A 104 14.95 -5.37 2.94
C VAL A 104 15.65 -4.14 2.40
N LYS A 105 15.25 -2.94 2.83
CA LYS A 105 15.93 -1.69 2.40
C LYS A 105 17.39 -1.66 2.80
N TYR A 106 17.68 -2.06 4.03
CA TYR A 106 19.06 -2.14 4.54
C TYR A 106 19.88 -3.18 3.74
N SER A 107 19.32 -4.39 3.55
CA SER A 107 20.02 -5.44 2.80
C SER A 107 20.28 -5.02 1.35
N LEU A 108 19.33 -4.33 0.70
CA LEU A 108 19.53 -3.79 -0.66
C LEU A 108 20.66 -2.76 -0.73
N SER A 109 20.83 -1.93 0.30
CA SER A 109 21.95 -0.95 0.34
C SER A 109 23.32 -1.60 0.53
N LYS A 110 23.38 -2.86 0.97
CA LYS A 110 24.61 -3.62 1.27
C LYS A 110 24.90 -4.72 0.26
N SER A 111 23.99 -4.98 -0.69
CA SER A 111 24.07 -6.11 -1.60
C SER A 111 23.96 -5.67 -3.05
N ASN A 112 24.79 -6.23 -3.88
CA ASN A 112 24.78 -6.05 -5.34
C ASN A 112 24.38 -7.33 -6.11
N ASN A 113 24.06 -8.40 -5.40
CA ASN A 113 23.61 -9.66 -5.97
C ASN A 113 22.67 -10.40 -5.00
N TRP A 114 21.93 -11.39 -5.51
CA TRP A 114 20.98 -12.18 -4.78
C TRP A 114 21.59 -12.95 -3.60
N LYS A 115 22.79 -13.52 -3.78
CA LYS A 115 23.46 -14.30 -2.74
C LYS A 115 23.75 -13.45 -1.51
N LEU A 116 24.32 -12.28 -1.68
CA LEU A 116 24.58 -11.34 -0.59
C LEU A 116 23.27 -10.83 0.02
N PHE A 117 22.27 -10.51 -0.81
CA PHE A 117 20.98 -10.02 -0.35
C PHE A 117 20.27 -11.05 0.56
N ILE A 118 20.20 -12.31 0.13
CA ILE A 118 19.60 -13.40 0.94
C ILE A 118 20.40 -13.62 2.22
N SER A 119 21.73 -13.60 2.16
CA SER A 119 22.59 -13.73 3.34
C SER A 119 22.35 -12.61 4.35
N GLU A 120 22.23 -11.36 3.91
CA GLU A 120 21.94 -10.22 4.79
C GLU A 120 20.55 -10.30 5.42
N LEU A 121 19.54 -10.76 4.69
CA LEU A 121 18.21 -11.00 5.23
C LEU A 121 18.21 -12.14 6.26
N SER A 122 18.93 -13.22 5.98
CA SER A 122 19.07 -14.37 6.90
C SER A 122 19.72 -13.96 8.23
N ARG A 123 20.75 -13.10 8.19
CA ARG A 123 21.38 -12.54 9.41
C ARG A 123 20.41 -11.74 10.27
N GLN A 124 19.37 -11.17 9.66
CA GLN A 124 18.30 -10.42 10.35
C GLN A 124 17.10 -11.31 10.74
N GLY A 125 17.25 -12.64 10.63
CA GLY A 125 16.21 -13.60 10.98
C GLY A 125 15.07 -13.68 9.97
N ILE A 126 15.31 -13.26 8.72
CA ILE A 126 14.30 -13.29 7.66
C ILE A 126 14.61 -14.39 6.67
N LYS A 127 13.70 -15.38 6.61
CA LYS A 127 13.73 -16.46 5.63
C LYS A 127 13.17 -15.98 4.31
N THR A 128 13.85 -16.28 3.22
CA THR A 128 13.49 -15.93 1.85
C THR A 128 13.07 -17.17 1.09
N GLU A 129 11.91 -17.14 0.41
CA GLU A 129 11.40 -18.25 -0.39
C GLU A 129 10.93 -17.75 -1.75
N PHE A 130 11.44 -18.36 -2.83
CA PHE A 130 11.00 -18.07 -4.19
C PHE A 130 9.75 -18.87 -4.54
N LYS A 131 8.82 -18.22 -5.22
CA LYS A 131 7.65 -18.87 -5.78
C LYS A 131 7.84 -19.04 -7.28
N TYR A 132 7.75 -20.27 -7.75
CA TYR A 132 7.88 -20.63 -9.15
C TYR A 132 6.52 -20.69 -9.86
N ARG A 133 6.53 -20.50 -11.17
CA ARG A 133 5.32 -20.58 -12.01
C ARG A 133 5.04 -22.04 -12.36
N GLY A 134 4.02 -22.64 -11.73
CA GLY A 134 3.66 -24.05 -11.94
C GLY A 134 4.85 -24.97 -11.69
N LYS A 135 5.13 -25.87 -12.66
CA LYS A 135 6.28 -26.81 -12.63
C LYS A 135 7.52 -26.25 -13.34
N SER A 136 7.56 -24.97 -13.70
CA SER A 136 8.69 -24.35 -14.40
C SER A 136 9.71 -23.76 -13.42
N ASN A 137 10.94 -23.56 -13.89
CA ASN A 137 11.99 -22.87 -13.12
C ASN A 137 11.86 -21.33 -13.14
N VAL A 138 10.76 -20.81 -13.71
CA VAL A 138 10.53 -19.36 -13.78
C VAL A 138 10.04 -18.84 -12.45
N ILE A 139 10.80 -17.95 -11.85
CA ILE A 139 10.43 -17.32 -10.57
C ILE A 139 9.30 -16.30 -10.83
N GLN A 140 8.17 -16.51 -10.15
CA GLN A 140 6.98 -15.67 -10.22
C GLN A 140 6.93 -14.63 -9.11
N GLY A 141 7.56 -14.90 -7.98
CA GLY A 141 7.47 -14.04 -6.80
C GLY A 141 8.42 -14.43 -5.69
N LEU A 142 8.36 -13.64 -4.63
CA LEU A 142 9.19 -13.77 -3.44
C LEU A 142 8.33 -13.67 -2.21
N SER A 143 8.54 -14.54 -1.24
CA SER A 143 7.95 -14.50 0.10
C SER A 143 9.05 -14.32 1.14
N LEU A 144 8.75 -13.53 2.17
CA LEU A 144 9.64 -13.22 3.29
C LEU A 144 8.95 -13.59 4.58
N THR A 145 9.62 -14.39 5.40
CA THR A 145 9.10 -14.90 6.68
C THR A 145 9.97 -14.40 7.82
N LYS A 146 9.36 -13.81 8.84
CA LYS A 146 10.01 -13.42 10.10
C LYS A 146 9.07 -13.74 11.26
N ASP A 147 9.61 -14.30 12.34
CA ASP A 147 8.87 -14.67 13.56
C ASP A 147 7.61 -15.53 13.25
N GLY A 148 7.73 -16.47 12.31
CA GLY A 148 6.63 -17.34 11.88
C GLY A 148 5.59 -16.69 10.98
N ILE A 149 5.69 -15.39 10.67
CA ILE A 149 4.72 -14.65 9.84
C ILE A 149 5.31 -14.45 8.43
N THR A 150 4.57 -14.92 7.42
CA THR A 150 4.99 -14.87 6.01
C THR A 150 4.24 -13.78 5.25
N PHE A 151 4.97 -12.97 4.51
CA PHE A 151 4.41 -11.96 3.61
C PHE A 151 4.93 -12.14 2.19
N LYS A 152 4.08 -11.88 1.19
CA LYS A 152 4.56 -11.66 -0.18
C LYS A 152 5.40 -10.37 -0.19
N ALA A 153 6.59 -10.41 -0.74
CA ALA A 153 7.47 -9.23 -0.77
C ALA A 153 6.81 -8.03 -1.45
N SER A 154 6.08 -8.23 -2.55
CA SER A 154 5.27 -7.20 -3.22
C SER A 154 4.09 -6.68 -2.37
N GLY A 155 3.63 -7.44 -1.37
CA GLY A 155 2.60 -7.02 -0.42
C GLY A 155 3.16 -6.17 0.72
N ILE A 156 4.46 -6.24 0.98
CA ILE A 156 5.18 -5.35 1.90
C ILE A 156 5.44 -4.02 1.20
N ASP A 157 6.06 -4.06 0.01
CA ASP A 157 6.23 -2.91 -0.87
C ASP A 157 6.26 -3.36 -2.33
N ARG A 158 5.66 -2.56 -3.24
CA ARG A 158 5.68 -2.87 -4.69
C ARG A 158 7.10 -2.89 -5.27
N ASN A 159 8.02 -2.15 -4.66
CA ASN A 159 9.42 -2.13 -5.08
C ASN A 159 10.17 -3.42 -4.69
N PHE A 160 9.60 -4.23 -3.81
CA PHE A 160 10.13 -5.53 -3.41
C PHE A 160 9.57 -6.70 -4.22
N SER A 161 8.84 -6.43 -5.32
CA SER A 161 8.49 -7.49 -6.27
C SER A 161 9.75 -8.13 -6.84
N TYR A 162 9.71 -9.45 -7.10
CA TYR A 162 10.85 -10.18 -7.66
C TYR A 162 11.46 -9.46 -8.87
N SER A 163 10.64 -9.07 -9.84
CA SER A 163 11.11 -8.40 -11.06
C SER A 163 11.84 -7.07 -10.83
N LYS A 164 11.49 -6.33 -9.77
CA LYS A 164 12.16 -5.07 -9.42
C LYS A 164 13.44 -5.31 -8.63
N LEU A 165 13.43 -6.29 -7.74
CA LEU A 165 14.63 -6.70 -7.01
C LEU A 165 15.66 -7.31 -7.96
N ASP A 166 15.21 -8.12 -8.92
CA ASP A 166 16.06 -8.75 -9.91
C ASP A 166 16.80 -7.73 -10.78
N LYS A 167 16.11 -6.64 -11.18
CA LYS A 167 16.75 -5.52 -11.88
C LYS A 167 17.83 -4.80 -11.06
N GLN A 168 17.70 -4.80 -9.73
CA GLN A 168 18.66 -4.13 -8.83
C GLN A 168 19.83 -5.03 -8.45
N LEU A 169 19.57 -6.34 -8.31
CA LEU A 169 20.53 -7.32 -7.82
C LEU A 169 21.24 -8.09 -8.97
N GLY A 170 20.95 -7.71 -10.22
CA GLY A 170 21.41 -8.42 -11.41
C GLY A 170 20.57 -9.66 -11.69
N GLU A 171 20.56 -10.07 -12.96
CA GLU A 171 19.82 -11.27 -13.36
C GLU A 171 20.33 -12.47 -12.56
N ASN A 172 19.40 -13.10 -11.87
CA ASN A 172 19.69 -14.32 -11.14
C ASN A 172 19.91 -15.43 -12.16
N ASN A 173 21.15 -15.69 -12.52
CA ASN A 173 21.52 -16.88 -13.30
C ASN A 173 21.14 -18.10 -12.43
N ASN A 174 19.97 -18.64 -12.63
CA ASN A 174 19.32 -19.88 -12.19
C ASN A 174 20.19 -20.93 -11.46
N GLN A 175 20.83 -20.58 -10.36
CA GLN A 175 21.61 -21.50 -9.53
C GLN A 175 21.39 -21.19 -8.05
N TYR A 176 20.17 -21.49 -7.58
CA TYR A 176 19.93 -21.68 -6.15
C TYR A 176 18.93 -22.81 -5.92
#